data_e4e37417fd6bd1dc03ddb7e1d4240b8e
#
_entry.id   e4e37417fd6bd1dc03ddb7e1d4240b8e
#
_cell.length_a   1.000
_cell.length_b   1.000
_cell.length_c   1.000
_cell.angle_alpha   90.00
_cell.angle_beta   90.00
_cell.angle_gamma   90.00
#
_symmetry.space_group_name_H-M   'P 1'
#
loop_
_entity.id
_entity.type
_entity.pdbx_description
1 polymer ?
#
loop_
_entity_poly.entity_id
_entity_poly.type
_entity_poly.pdbx_seq_one_letter_code
_entity_poly.pdbx_strand_id
1 'polypeptide(L)'
;QALRKEIVSYRDMGYQFGSMYVGGGTPTVLNDELARTIDFARQTFGIREISVETNPNHLTEERLTALRSAGVNRLSVGIQSFDDGLLKRMERHDYGSSAQVQERLRNTLGRFETLNADMIFNFPTQTAQMLDRDLDILLALGVDQTTWYPLMVSASTRRKVEGSLGVVDYAQERRFYHQIAGRLVPTYRFSSAWCFSRGKAMIDEYIVDYDEYAGLGSGAIGYLNGVSYANTFDIRKYIEKMTKGASPLLVSRVFSQKDRIRYDFLMRLFGTRLNLAELQKKYGRSLRLLWPDITAFFLAGGFSWKNPELLLTKRGRYFWVVLMREFFISVNNFRDYCREQVKM
;
A
#
# COMPACT_ATOMS: atom_id res chain seq x y z
N GLN A 1 -1.28 -14.95 19.99
CA GLN A 1 -0.07 -15.35 20.74
C GLN A 1 1.16 -15.49 19.84
N ALA A 2 1.10 -16.23 18.73
CA ALA A 2 2.23 -16.43 17.83
C ALA A 2 2.83 -15.10 17.32
N LEU A 3 1.99 -14.18 16.83
CA LEU A 3 2.44 -12.87 16.35
C LEU A 3 3.11 -12.03 17.46
N ARG A 4 2.62 -12.11 18.71
CA ARG A 4 3.29 -11.43 19.83
C ARG A 4 4.69 -12.01 20.13
N LYS A 5 4.87 -13.33 19.99
CA LYS A 5 6.21 -13.94 20.10
C LYS A 5 7.15 -13.43 18.99
N GLU A 6 6.66 -13.27 17.77
CA GLU A 6 7.45 -12.70 16.68
C GLU A 6 7.82 -11.24 16.98
N ILE A 7 6.88 -10.41 17.46
CA ILE A 7 7.15 -9.02 17.90
C ILE A 7 8.27 -9.00 18.94
N VAL A 8 8.17 -9.88 19.98
CA VAL A 8 9.21 -9.99 21.02
C VAL A 8 10.56 -10.39 20.43
N SER A 9 10.60 -11.33 19.47
CA SER A 9 11.86 -11.77 18.85
C SER A 9 12.58 -10.62 18.14
N TYR A 10 11.86 -9.72 17.45
CA TYR A 10 12.47 -8.54 16.84
C TYR A 10 13.01 -7.54 17.87
N ARG A 11 12.30 -7.34 18.98
CA ARG A 11 12.81 -6.53 20.09
C ARG A 11 14.09 -7.13 20.65
N ASP A 12 14.13 -8.44 20.89
CA ASP A 12 15.27 -9.13 21.48
C ASP A 12 16.49 -9.18 20.54
N MET A 13 16.26 -9.08 19.23
CA MET A 13 17.29 -8.84 18.22
C MET A 13 17.77 -7.37 18.15
N GLY A 14 17.19 -6.47 18.95
CA GLY A 14 17.60 -5.05 19.02
C GLY A 14 16.97 -4.14 17.98
N TYR A 15 15.97 -4.60 17.22
CA TYR A 15 15.28 -3.72 16.26
C TYR A 15 14.40 -2.69 16.98
N GLN A 16 14.29 -1.51 16.35
CA GLN A 16 13.41 -0.42 16.76
C GLN A 16 12.51 -0.05 15.59
N PHE A 17 11.21 0.18 15.86
CA PHE A 17 10.23 0.53 14.83
C PHE A 17 9.50 1.81 15.24
N GLY A 18 9.41 2.78 14.33
CA GLY A 18 8.70 4.05 14.55
C GLY A 18 7.24 4.03 14.09
N SER A 19 6.92 3.15 13.14
CA SER A 19 5.57 3.05 12.56
C SER A 19 5.12 1.61 12.42
N MET A 20 3.81 1.42 12.29
CA MET A 20 3.18 0.12 12.04
C MET A 20 2.09 0.25 10.98
N TYR A 21 2.13 -0.63 9.99
CA TYR A 21 1.08 -0.81 9.01
C TYR A 21 0.46 -2.19 9.18
N VAL A 22 -0.85 -2.26 9.33
CA VAL A 22 -1.59 -3.51 9.49
C VAL A 22 -2.51 -3.70 8.31
N GLY A 23 -2.16 -4.65 7.46
CA GLY A 23 -2.87 -4.94 6.23
C GLY A 23 -2.97 -6.43 5.94
N GLY A 24 -3.36 -6.77 4.71
CA GLY A 24 -3.49 -8.14 4.21
C GLY A 24 -4.86 -8.73 4.44
N GLY A 25 -5.70 -9.02 3.63
CA GLY A 25 -7.08 -9.48 3.81
C GLY A 25 -7.96 -8.38 4.43
N THR A 26 -8.56 -8.66 5.58
CA THR A 26 -9.32 -7.65 6.34
C THR A 26 -8.95 -7.77 7.82
N PRO A 27 -7.96 -7.00 8.30
CA PRO A 27 -7.47 -7.10 9.69
C PRO A 27 -8.56 -6.96 10.74
N THR A 28 -9.54 -6.11 10.49
CA THR A 28 -10.65 -5.80 11.41
C THR A 28 -11.73 -6.89 11.53
N VAL A 29 -11.55 -8.05 10.92
CA VAL A 29 -12.44 -9.23 11.15
C VAL A 29 -12.38 -9.66 12.62
N LEU A 30 -11.18 -9.69 13.21
CA LEU A 30 -10.95 -10.00 14.64
C LEU A 30 -10.53 -8.73 15.37
N ASN A 31 -11.44 -7.77 15.49
CA ASN A 31 -11.14 -6.40 15.90
C ASN A 31 -10.51 -6.32 17.30
N ASP A 32 -11.00 -7.07 18.29
CA ASP A 32 -10.48 -7.04 19.65
C ASP A 32 -9.07 -7.64 19.75
N GLU A 33 -8.83 -8.75 19.07
CA GLU A 33 -7.50 -9.35 19.00
C GLU A 33 -6.51 -8.46 18.25
N LEU A 34 -6.99 -7.78 17.20
CA LEU A 34 -6.22 -6.78 16.47
C LEU A 34 -5.84 -5.63 17.40
N ALA A 35 -6.80 -5.02 18.10
CA ALA A 35 -6.57 -3.91 19.02
C ALA A 35 -5.55 -4.29 20.12
N ARG A 36 -5.73 -5.46 20.75
CA ARG A 36 -4.76 -5.97 21.73
C ARG A 36 -3.37 -6.23 21.17
N THR A 37 -3.27 -6.64 19.90
CA THR A 37 -1.97 -6.89 19.26
C THR A 37 -1.29 -5.59 18.88
N ILE A 38 -2.04 -4.61 18.39
CA ILE A 38 -1.54 -3.25 18.10
C ILE A 38 -1.01 -2.61 19.39
N ASP A 39 -1.80 -2.62 20.46
CA ASP A 39 -1.38 -2.05 21.75
C ASP A 39 -0.10 -2.73 22.28
N PHE A 40 -0.02 -4.05 22.18
CA PHE A 40 1.18 -4.80 22.57
C PHE A 40 2.42 -4.37 21.75
N ALA A 41 2.31 -4.24 20.41
CA ALA A 41 3.42 -3.81 19.57
C ALA A 41 3.80 -2.35 19.86
N ARG A 42 2.80 -1.48 20.05
CA ARG A 42 2.99 -0.08 20.42
C ARG A 42 3.77 0.07 21.72
N GLN A 43 3.41 -0.67 22.74
CA GLN A 43 4.11 -0.67 24.03
C GLN A 43 5.51 -1.27 23.94
N THR A 44 5.71 -2.29 23.09
CA THR A 44 7.00 -2.96 22.91
C THR A 44 8.04 -2.07 22.25
N PHE A 45 7.65 -1.23 21.27
CA PHE A 45 8.58 -0.44 20.45
C PHE A 45 8.39 1.08 20.58
N GLY A 46 7.39 1.56 21.30
CA GLY A 46 7.08 2.99 21.36
C GLY A 46 6.51 3.57 20.07
N ILE A 47 5.83 2.74 19.25
CA ILE A 47 5.27 3.12 17.96
C ILE A 47 4.23 4.22 18.13
N ARG A 48 4.27 5.25 17.27
CA ARG A 48 3.35 6.39 17.28
C ARG A 48 2.48 6.47 16.03
N GLU A 49 2.97 6.00 14.90
CA GLU A 49 2.26 6.03 13.62
C GLU A 49 1.71 4.63 13.32
N ILE A 50 0.38 4.50 13.39
CA ILE A 50 -0.29 3.21 13.24
C ILE A 50 -1.39 3.33 12.19
N SER A 51 -1.19 2.64 11.06
CA SER A 51 -2.16 2.55 9.97
C SER A 51 -2.81 1.17 9.93
N VAL A 52 -4.13 1.13 9.75
CA VAL A 52 -4.91 -0.11 9.64
C VAL A 52 -5.80 -0.09 8.42
N GLU A 53 -5.80 -1.20 7.67
CA GLU A 53 -6.77 -1.44 6.58
C GLU A 53 -8.09 -1.98 7.12
N THR A 54 -9.19 -1.58 6.48
CA THR A 54 -10.54 -2.08 6.79
C THR A 54 -11.45 -2.07 5.56
N ASN A 55 -12.64 -2.62 5.72
CA ASN A 55 -13.71 -2.57 4.72
C ASN A 55 -14.87 -1.67 5.20
N PRO A 56 -15.73 -1.15 4.30
CA PRO A 56 -16.84 -0.26 4.67
C PRO A 56 -17.84 -0.84 5.67
N ASN A 57 -18.11 -2.15 5.59
CA ASN A 57 -19.03 -2.84 6.51
C ASN A 57 -18.48 -2.99 7.94
N HIS A 58 -17.19 -2.71 8.16
CA HIS A 58 -16.55 -2.72 9.48
C HIS A 58 -16.47 -1.33 10.12
N LEU A 59 -16.99 -0.28 9.50
CA LEU A 59 -17.05 1.07 10.06
C LEU A 59 -18.21 1.19 11.05
N THR A 60 -18.16 0.44 12.15
CA THR A 60 -19.13 0.48 13.26
C THR A 60 -18.52 1.21 14.46
N GLU A 61 -19.36 1.86 15.27
CA GLU A 61 -18.94 2.63 16.45
C GLU A 61 -18.01 1.86 17.37
N GLU A 62 -18.39 0.62 17.68
CA GLU A 62 -17.64 -0.29 18.55
C GLU A 62 -16.21 -0.53 18.02
N ARG A 63 -16.09 -0.87 16.71
CA ARG A 63 -14.81 -1.18 16.07
C ARG A 63 -13.93 0.05 15.95
N LEU A 64 -14.50 1.19 15.56
CA LEU A 64 -13.76 2.45 15.45
C LEU A 64 -13.23 2.90 16.82
N THR A 65 -14.03 2.76 17.86
CA THR A 65 -13.61 3.08 19.24
C THR A 65 -12.47 2.18 19.70
N ALA A 66 -12.55 0.86 19.48
CA ALA A 66 -11.49 -0.08 19.84
C ALA A 66 -10.17 0.22 19.12
N LEU A 67 -10.20 0.51 17.82
CA LEU A 67 -9.01 0.89 17.03
C LEU A 67 -8.37 2.19 17.53
N ARG A 68 -9.18 3.21 17.82
CA ARG A 68 -8.68 4.48 18.38
C ARG A 68 -8.02 4.27 19.75
N SER A 69 -8.67 3.49 20.62
CA SER A 69 -8.14 3.19 21.96
C SER A 69 -6.81 2.41 21.88
N ALA A 70 -6.61 1.59 20.85
CA ALA A 70 -5.35 0.92 20.58
C ALA A 70 -4.25 1.85 20.03
N GLY A 71 -4.59 3.10 19.68
CA GLY A 71 -3.65 4.10 19.17
C GLY A 71 -3.58 4.19 17.65
N VAL A 72 -4.53 3.59 16.93
CA VAL A 72 -4.63 3.77 15.46
C VAL A 72 -4.91 5.22 15.15
N ASN A 73 -4.09 5.83 14.31
CA ASN A 73 -4.24 7.23 13.89
C ASN A 73 -4.51 7.38 12.38
N ARG A 74 -4.26 6.35 11.58
CA ARG A 74 -4.69 6.30 10.17
C ARG A 74 -5.57 5.08 9.91
N LEU A 75 -6.74 5.30 9.31
CA LEU A 75 -7.64 4.24 8.88
C LEU A 75 -7.78 4.27 7.34
N SER A 76 -7.42 3.16 6.67
CA SER A 76 -7.57 2.98 5.23
C SER A 76 -8.78 2.11 4.93
N VAL A 77 -9.70 2.61 4.12
CA VAL A 77 -10.97 1.93 3.82
C VAL A 77 -11.02 1.52 2.37
N GLY A 78 -11.07 0.22 2.11
CA GLY A 78 -11.15 -0.35 0.77
C GLY A 78 -12.51 -0.14 0.10
N ILE A 79 -12.72 1.00 -0.55
CA ILE A 79 -13.97 1.37 -1.25
C ILE A 79 -14.01 0.74 -2.64
N GLN A 80 -12.94 0.89 -3.39
CA GLN A 80 -12.71 0.49 -4.78
C GLN A 80 -13.45 1.34 -5.81
N SER A 81 -14.76 1.54 -5.68
CA SER A 81 -15.65 2.39 -6.49
C SER A 81 -16.93 2.69 -5.73
N PHE A 82 -17.63 3.77 -6.09
CA PHE A 82 -18.99 4.05 -5.65
C PHE A 82 -20.05 3.60 -6.68
N ASP A 83 -19.66 2.91 -7.75
CA ASP A 83 -20.58 2.34 -8.71
C ASP A 83 -21.05 0.96 -8.26
N ASP A 84 -22.35 0.84 -7.90
CA ASP A 84 -22.94 -0.42 -7.42
C ASP A 84 -22.83 -1.55 -8.45
N GLY A 85 -22.84 -1.22 -9.75
CA GLY A 85 -22.66 -2.21 -10.82
C GLY A 85 -21.24 -2.80 -10.85
N LEU A 86 -20.22 -1.97 -10.66
CA LEU A 86 -18.83 -2.43 -10.51
C LEU A 86 -18.65 -3.23 -9.21
N LEU A 87 -19.21 -2.74 -8.08
CA LEU A 87 -19.13 -3.45 -6.79
C LEU A 87 -19.74 -4.84 -6.85
N LYS A 88 -20.88 -5.00 -7.55
CA LYS A 88 -21.53 -6.31 -7.77
C LYS A 88 -20.63 -7.24 -8.59
N ARG A 89 -20.05 -6.76 -9.69
CA ARG A 89 -19.14 -7.57 -10.52
C ARG A 89 -17.85 -7.98 -9.80
N MET A 90 -17.42 -7.18 -8.81
CA MET A 90 -16.26 -7.48 -7.96
C MET A 90 -16.60 -8.37 -6.74
N GLU A 91 -17.85 -8.78 -6.57
CA GLU A 91 -18.33 -9.52 -5.38
C GLU A 91 -18.12 -8.70 -4.09
N ARG A 92 -18.26 -7.35 -4.15
CA ARG A 92 -18.03 -6.44 -3.01
C ARG A 92 -19.29 -5.68 -2.59
N HIS A 93 -20.40 -5.85 -3.26
CA HIS A 93 -21.65 -5.19 -2.94
C HIS A 93 -22.20 -5.56 -1.54
N ASP A 94 -21.80 -6.72 -1.02
CA ASP A 94 -22.14 -7.17 0.35
C ASP A 94 -21.50 -6.30 1.44
N TYR A 95 -20.50 -5.48 1.10
CA TYR A 95 -19.91 -4.51 2.04
C TYR A 95 -20.75 -3.24 2.19
N GLY A 96 -21.79 -3.09 1.39
CA GLY A 96 -22.76 -2.01 1.38
C GLY A 96 -22.94 -1.42 0.00
N SER A 97 -24.13 -0.85 -0.25
CA SER A 97 -24.40 -0.03 -1.44
C SER A 97 -23.59 1.28 -1.36
N SER A 98 -23.45 1.95 -2.51
CA SER A 98 -22.79 3.27 -2.59
C SER A 98 -23.30 4.25 -1.54
N ALA A 99 -24.61 4.34 -1.35
CA ALA A 99 -25.23 5.24 -0.36
C ALA A 99 -24.81 4.87 1.08
N GLN A 100 -24.85 3.58 1.43
CA GLN A 100 -24.44 3.09 2.75
C GLN A 100 -22.95 3.31 3.01
N VAL A 101 -22.10 3.10 2.01
CA VAL A 101 -20.67 3.34 2.11
C VAL A 101 -20.39 4.83 2.37
N GLN A 102 -21.06 5.72 1.62
CA GLN A 102 -20.93 7.18 1.82
C GLN A 102 -21.38 7.61 3.21
N GLU A 103 -22.48 7.07 3.72
CA GLU A 103 -22.97 7.36 5.08
C GLU A 103 -21.96 6.93 6.15
N ARG A 104 -21.44 5.71 6.05
CA ARG A 104 -20.43 5.18 6.98
C ARG A 104 -19.15 6.00 6.96
N LEU A 105 -18.69 6.42 5.78
CA LEU A 105 -17.53 7.31 5.67
C LEU A 105 -17.79 8.66 6.32
N ARG A 106 -18.97 9.31 6.10
CA ARG A 106 -19.33 10.57 6.77
C ARG A 106 -19.28 10.42 8.28
N ASN A 107 -19.80 9.32 8.82
CA ASN A 107 -19.81 9.04 10.26
C ASN A 107 -18.41 8.71 10.82
N THR A 108 -17.42 8.44 9.95
CA THR A 108 -16.04 8.14 10.33
C THR A 108 -15.12 9.35 10.23
N LEU A 109 -15.51 10.41 9.48
CA LEU A 109 -14.73 11.63 9.33
C LEU A 109 -14.38 12.26 10.69
N GLY A 110 -13.12 12.70 10.82
CA GLY A 110 -12.60 13.33 12.04
C GLY A 110 -12.37 12.41 13.24
N ARG A 111 -12.60 11.11 13.09
CA ARG A 111 -12.35 10.14 14.17
C ARG A 111 -10.90 9.66 14.24
N PHE A 112 -10.18 9.73 13.15
CA PHE A 112 -8.75 9.43 13.02
C PHE A 112 -8.03 10.66 12.49
N GLU A 113 -6.72 10.75 12.70
CA GLU A 113 -5.90 11.83 12.14
C GLU A 113 -5.93 11.79 10.61
N THR A 114 -6.04 10.60 10.04
CA THR A 114 -6.17 10.38 8.60
C THR A 114 -7.21 9.30 8.29
N LEU A 115 -8.27 9.68 7.60
CA LEU A 115 -9.20 8.75 6.94
C LEU A 115 -8.84 8.68 5.45
N ASN A 116 -8.39 7.51 5.01
CA ASN A 116 -8.06 7.25 3.60
C ASN A 116 -9.14 6.42 2.93
N ALA A 117 -9.50 6.78 1.71
CA ALA A 117 -10.36 6.00 0.82
C ALA A 117 -9.50 5.35 -0.28
N ASP A 118 -9.45 4.00 -0.28
CA ASP A 118 -8.77 3.24 -1.33
C ASP A 118 -9.71 3.00 -2.49
N MET A 119 -9.34 3.55 -3.64
CA MET A 119 -10.06 3.45 -4.90
C MET A 119 -9.27 2.63 -5.91
N ILE A 120 -9.95 1.96 -6.81
CA ILE A 120 -9.33 1.29 -7.95
C ILE A 120 -9.86 1.91 -9.24
N PHE A 121 -8.97 2.18 -10.19
CA PHE A 121 -9.35 2.65 -11.50
C PHE A 121 -8.87 1.70 -12.59
N ASN A 122 -9.39 1.92 -13.81
CA ASN A 122 -9.10 1.13 -15.00
C ASN A 122 -9.71 -0.29 -14.96
N PHE A 123 -10.91 -0.44 -14.37
CA PHE A 123 -11.70 -1.64 -14.63
C PHE A 123 -12.07 -1.69 -16.12
N PRO A 124 -12.02 -2.85 -16.76
CA PRO A 124 -12.32 -2.98 -18.21
C PRO A 124 -13.66 -2.39 -18.65
N THR A 125 -14.67 -2.44 -17.76
CA THR A 125 -16.01 -1.91 -18.01
C THR A 125 -16.25 -0.52 -17.43
N GLN A 126 -15.24 0.11 -16.82
CA GLN A 126 -15.35 1.45 -16.26
C GLN A 126 -15.36 2.50 -17.37
N THR A 127 -16.30 3.43 -17.32
CA THR A 127 -16.36 4.58 -18.22
C THR A 127 -15.78 5.83 -17.54
N ALA A 128 -15.46 6.85 -18.35
CA ALA A 128 -15.02 8.15 -17.83
C ALA A 128 -16.08 8.79 -16.93
N GLN A 129 -17.38 8.62 -17.25
CA GLN A 129 -18.49 9.13 -16.45
C GLN A 129 -18.64 8.41 -15.10
N MET A 130 -18.36 7.10 -15.05
CA MET A 130 -18.34 6.35 -13.77
C MET A 130 -17.21 6.86 -12.89
N LEU A 131 -16.02 7.07 -13.47
CA LEU A 131 -14.87 7.64 -12.77
C LEU A 131 -15.14 9.06 -12.27
N ASP A 132 -15.79 9.91 -13.08
CA ASP A 132 -16.16 11.28 -12.64
C ASP A 132 -17.14 11.25 -11.46
N ARG A 133 -18.11 10.35 -11.48
CA ARG A 133 -19.05 10.17 -10.35
C ARG A 133 -18.32 9.73 -9.07
N ASP A 134 -17.39 8.80 -9.17
CA ASP A 134 -16.55 8.38 -8.03
C ASP A 134 -15.79 9.58 -7.46
N LEU A 135 -15.19 10.39 -8.33
CA LEU A 135 -14.45 11.61 -7.96
C LEU A 135 -15.36 12.68 -7.33
N ASP A 136 -16.57 12.92 -7.88
CA ASP A 136 -17.54 13.86 -7.34
C ASP A 136 -17.95 13.49 -5.91
N ILE A 137 -18.29 12.21 -5.70
CA ILE A 137 -18.65 11.68 -4.38
C ILE A 137 -17.49 11.84 -3.40
N LEU A 138 -16.28 11.48 -3.80
CA LEU A 138 -15.11 11.55 -2.94
C LEU A 138 -14.76 12.99 -2.56
N LEU A 139 -14.81 13.92 -3.52
CA LEU A 139 -14.60 15.35 -3.29
C LEU A 139 -15.65 15.93 -2.34
N ALA A 140 -16.93 15.54 -2.50
CA ALA A 140 -18.03 15.97 -1.63
C ALA A 140 -17.91 15.38 -0.20
N LEU A 141 -17.46 14.14 -0.06
CA LEU A 141 -17.18 13.52 1.24
C LEU A 141 -16.04 14.22 1.99
N GLY A 142 -15.01 14.61 1.26
CA GLY A 142 -13.91 15.35 1.82
C GLY A 142 -13.01 14.55 2.77
N VAL A 143 -12.77 13.29 2.49
CA VAL A 143 -11.80 12.46 3.22
C VAL A 143 -10.41 13.11 3.26
N ASP A 144 -9.61 12.80 4.28
CA ASP A 144 -8.29 13.41 4.45
C ASP A 144 -7.31 12.98 3.36
N GLN A 145 -7.44 11.72 2.91
CA GLN A 145 -6.55 11.10 1.94
C GLN A 145 -7.32 10.16 1.02
N THR A 146 -6.86 10.01 -0.21
CA THR A 146 -7.39 9.01 -1.14
C THR A 146 -6.27 8.40 -1.96
N THR A 147 -6.28 7.08 -2.07
CA THR A 147 -5.31 6.31 -2.85
C THR A 147 -6.03 5.69 -4.05
N TRP A 148 -5.49 5.90 -5.25
CA TRP A 148 -6.06 5.43 -6.50
C TRP A 148 -5.14 4.40 -7.15
N TYR A 149 -5.42 3.12 -6.91
CA TYR A 149 -4.65 2.03 -7.48
C TYR A 149 -5.10 1.72 -8.91
N PRO A 150 -4.18 1.62 -9.88
CA PRO A 150 -4.54 1.00 -11.17
C PRO A 150 -4.93 -0.46 -10.93
N LEU A 151 -5.87 -0.98 -11.70
CA LEU A 151 -6.26 -2.39 -11.58
C LEU A 151 -5.05 -3.31 -11.82
N MET A 152 -4.70 -4.07 -10.79
CA MET A 152 -3.56 -4.99 -10.79
C MET A 152 -4.05 -6.44 -10.89
N VAL A 153 -3.74 -7.09 -12.00
CA VAL A 153 -4.18 -8.46 -12.27
C VAL A 153 -2.99 -9.40 -12.24
N SER A 154 -2.91 -10.26 -11.23
CA SER A 154 -1.87 -11.31 -11.16
C SER A 154 -2.15 -12.44 -12.16
N ALA A 155 -1.14 -13.25 -12.44
CA ALA A 155 -1.27 -14.39 -13.36
C ALA A 155 -2.37 -15.37 -12.92
N SER A 156 -2.50 -15.62 -11.62
CA SER A 156 -3.50 -16.53 -11.04
C SER A 156 -4.93 -16.00 -11.11
N THR A 157 -5.11 -14.66 -11.02
CA THR A 157 -6.43 -14.03 -11.02
C THR A 157 -6.90 -13.60 -12.39
N ARG A 158 -6.02 -13.59 -13.39
CA ARG A 158 -6.29 -13.09 -14.75
C ARG A 158 -7.56 -13.67 -15.36
N ARG A 159 -7.69 -14.99 -15.39
CA ARG A 159 -8.87 -15.66 -15.98
C ARG A 159 -10.17 -15.26 -15.30
N LYS A 160 -10.17 -15.13 -13.97
CA LYS A 160 -11.35 -14.70 -13.21
C LYS A 160 -11.72 -13.25 -13.56
N VAL A 161 -10.73 -12.36 -13.58
CA VAL A 161 -10.93 -10.93 -13.92
C VAL A 161 -11.41 -10.76 -15.36
N GLU A 162 -10.77 -11.42 -16.33
CA GLU A 162 -11.17 -11.37 -17.73
C GLU A 162 -12.59 -11.91 -17.96
N GLY A 163 -12.98 -12.95 -17.22
CA GLY A 163 -14.32 -13.54 -17.31
C GLY A 163 -15.42 -12.68 -16.68
N SER A 164 -15.12 -11.92 -15.62
CA SER A 164 -16.12 -11.11 -14.89
C SER A 164 -16.13 -9.63 -15.27
N LEU A 165 -14.97 -9.07 -15.59
CA LEU A 165 -14.78 -7.63 -15.83
C LEU A 165 -14.29 -7.31 -17.23
N GLY A 166 -13.70 -8.28 -17.97
CA GLY A 166 -13.12 -8.09 -19.29
C GLY A 166 -11.59 -7.88 -19.28
N VAL A 167 -11.03 -7.62 -20.47
CA VAL A 167 -9.58 -7.42 -20.66
C VAL A 167 -9.19 -5.98 -20.33
N VAL A 168 -8.10 -5.82 -19.57
CA VAL A 168 -7.58 -4.49 -19.15
C VAL A 168 -7.01 -3.72 -20.34
N ASP A 169 -7.44 -2.47 -20.54
CA ASP A 169 -6.90 -1.53 -21.52
C ASP A 169 -5.95 -0.53 -20.86
N TYR A 170 -4.65 -0.66 -21.13
CA TYR A 170 -3.63 0.25 -20.61
C TYR A 170 -3.62 1.63 -21.27
N ALA A 171 -4.20 1.80 -22.45
CA ALA A 171 -4.37 3.13 -23.06
C ALA A 171 -5.44 3.94 -22.30
N GLN A 172 -6.49 3.27 -21.83
CA GLN A 172 -7.51 3.85 -20.94
C GLN A 172 -6.89 4.24 -19.58
N GLU A 173 -6.02 3.41 -19.00
CA GLU A 173 -5.37 3.67 -17.72
C GLU A 173 -4.70 5.04 -17.68
N ARG A 174 -3.94 5.39 -18.71
CA ARG A 174 -3.27 6.69 -18.79
C ARG A 174 -4.26 7.85 -18.81
N ARG A 175 -5.36 7.73 -19.56
CA ARG A 175 -6.41 8.76 -19.61
C ARG A 175 -7.07 8.96 -18.24
N PHE A 176 -7.44 7.86 -17.59
CA PHE A 176 -8.07 7.87 -16.27
C PHE A 176 -7.14 8.43 -15.20
N TYR A 177 -5.87 8.05 -15.20
CA TYR A 177 -4.90 8.63 -14.27
C TYR A 177 -4.79 10.16 -14.39
N HIS A 178 -4.75 10.67 -15.63
CA HIS A 178 -4.71 12.12 -15.84
C HIS A 178 -6.03 12.81 -15.45
N GLN A 179 -7.18 12.16 -15.62
CA GLN A 179 -8.48 12.65 -15.18
C GLN A 179 -8.52 12.73 -13.65
N ILE A 180 -8.13 11.66 -12.95
CA ILE A 180 -8.02 11.62 -11.47
C ILE A 180 -7.12 12.76 -10.96
N ALA A 181 -5.90 12.84 -11.46
CA ALA A 181 -4.97 13.87 -11.04
C ALA A 181 -5.49 15.29 -11.32
N GLY A 182 -6.11 15.52 -12.50
CA GLY A 182 -6.68 16.82 -12.86
C GLY A 182 -7.83 17.25 -11.96
N ARG A 183 -8.65 16.31 -11.49
CA ARG A 183 -9.80 16.57 -10.62
C ARG A 183 -9.39 16.73 -9.13
N LEU A 184 -8.37 15.98 -8.67
CA LEU A 184 -7.98 15.98 -7.26
C LEU A 184 -7.01 17.10 -6.89
N VAL A 185 -6.04 17.44 -7.75
CA VAL A 185 -4.96 18.39 -7.43
C VAL A 185 -5.44 19.81 -7.01
N PRO A 186 -6.59 20.33 -7.46
CA PRO A 186 -7.12 21.59 -6.90
C PRO A 186 -7.40 21.55 -5.39
N THR A 187 -7.72 20.36 -4.85
CA THR A 187 -8.09 20.16 -3.44
C THR A 187 -7.05 19.36 -2.66
N TYR A 188 -6.39 18.45 -3.31
CA TYR A 188 -5.41 17.50 -2.74
C TYR A 188 -4.02 17.72 -3.33
N ARG A 189 -3.00 17.31 -2.58
CA ARG A 189 -1.61 17.28 -3.04
C ARG A 189 -1.16 15.83 -3.21
N PHE A 190 -0.25 15.57 -4.13
CA PHE A 190 0.39 14.27 -4.26
C PHE A 190 1.18 13.92 -2.99
N SER A 191 0.86 12.82 -2.34
CA SER A 191 1.67 12.17 -1.32
C SER A 191 2.55 11.08 -1.95
N SER A 192 2.01 10.34 -2.92
CA SER A 192 2.77 9.46 -3.82
C SER A 192 2.25 9.59 -5.25
N ALA A 193 2.76 8.78 -6.17
CA ALA A 193 2.31 8.83 -7.58
C ALA A 193 0.81 8.53 -7.74
N TRP A 194 0.17 7.85 -6.79
CA TRP A 194 -1.26 7.54 -6.80
C TRP A 194 -2.01 7.84 -5.51
N CYS A 195 -1.34 8.40 -4.49
CA CYS A 195 -1.93 8.83 -3.25
C CYS A 195 -2.03 10.36 -3.18
N PHE A 196 -3.16 10.87 -2.72
CA PHE A 196 -3.49 12.29 -2.68
C PHE A 196 -4.00 12.65 -1.28
N SER A 197 -3.44 13.70 -0.66
CA SER A 197 -3.79 14.14 0.69
C SER A 197 -4.19 15.60 0.74
N ARG A 198 -5.16 15.95 1.59
CA ARG A 198 -5.59 17.37 1.80
C ARG A 198 -4.60 18.17 2.62
N GLY A 199 -3.93 17.54 3.55
CA GLY A 199 -3.02 18.19 4.48
C GLY A 199 -1.73 17.40 4.64
N LYS A 200 -1.17 17.49 5.85
CA LYS A 200 -0.02 16.68 6.28
C LYS A 200 -0.56 15.33 6.76
N ALA A 201 -0.96 14.48 5.83
CA ALA A 201 -1.45 13.13 6.14
C ALA A 201 -0.32 12.11 6.07
N MET A 202 -0.41 11.07 6.89
CA MET A 202 0.48 9.91 6.83
C MET A 202 0.42 9.26 5.44
N ILE A 203 1.55 8.96 4.84
CA ILE A 203 1.60 8.27 3.55
C ILE A 203 1.15 6.82 3.73
N ASP A 204 0.38 6.31 2.77
CA ASP A 204 -0.12 4.94 2.77
C ASP A 204 0.98 3.91 2.60
N GLU A 205 1.93 4.26 1.76
CA GLU A 205 3.02 3.39 1.36
C GLU A 205 4.19 3.52 2.35
N TYR A 206 4.21 2.70 3.39
CA TYR A 206 5.32 2.65 4.38
C TYR A 206 6.71 2.49 3.72
N ILE A 207 6.77 1.93 2.51
CA ILE A 207 8.00 1.76 1.72
C ILE A 207 8.56 3.06 1.15
N VAL A 208 7.81 4.17 1.18
CA VAL A 208 8.27 5.48 0.67
C VAL A 208 9.09 6.23 1.71
N ASP A 209 8.63 6.21 2.96
CA ASP A 209 9.24 6.99 4.06
C ASP A 209 10.35 6.22 4.78
N TYR A 210 10.34 4.90 4.70
CA TYR A 210 11.29 4.04 5.40
C TYR A 210 12.10 3.19 4.43
N ASP A 211 13.41 3.13 4.65
CA ASP A 211 14.34 2.34 3.84
C ASP A 211 14.15 0.83 4.03
N GLU A 212 13.67 0.43 5.19
CA GLU A 212 13.55 -0.96 5.62
C GLU A 212 12.28 -1.19 6.41
N TYR A 213 11.74 -2.38 6.33
CA TYR A 213 10.55 -2.78 7.08
C TYR A 213 10.56 -4.26 7.42
N ALA A 214 10.09 -4.60 8.61
CA ALA A 214 9.88 -5.99 9.02
C ALA A 214 8.48 -6.44 8.65
N GLY A 215 8.38 -7.59 7.98
CA GLY A 215 7.11 -8.28 7.72
C GLY A 215 6.84 -9.31 8.80
N LEU A 216 5.84 -9.08 9.65
CA LEU A 216 5.43 -9.96 10.73
C LEU A 216 4.09 -10.64 10.41
N GLY A 217 3.97 -11.89 10.80
CA GLY A 217 2.76 -12.68 10.56
C GLY A 217 2.88 -13.67 9.39
N SER A 218 1.90 -14.55 9.28
CA SER A 218 1.82 -15.50 8.18
C SER A 218 1.65 -14.78 6.84
N GLY A 219 2.49 -15.10 5.85
CA GLY A 219 2.47 -14.50 4.51
C GLY A 219 2.97 -13.06 4.45
N ALA A 220 3.52 -12.52 5.52
CA ALA A 220 4.15 -11.20 5.51
C ALA A 220 5.46 -11.21 4.73
N ILE A 221 5.72 -10.12 4.02
CA ILE A 221 6.95 -9.87 3.28
C ILE A 221 7.70 -8.74 4.00
N GLY A 222 9.01 -8.88 4.16
CA GLY A 222 9.87 -7.86 4.76
C GLY A 222 11.10 -7.57 3.91
N TYR A 223 11.73 -6.43 4.20
CA TYR A 223 13.01 -6.02 3.64
C TYR A 223 13.87 -5.39 4.74
N LEU A 224 14.91 -6.09 5.17
CA LEU A 224 15.81 -5.67 6.24
C LEU A 224 17.27 -5.95 5.86
N ASN A 225 18.16 -5.00 6.10
CA ASN A 225 19.60 -5.12 5.86
C ASN A 225 19.94 -5.59 4.42
N GLY A 226 19.12 -5.19 3.43
CA GLY A 226 19.29 -5.61 2.04
C GLY A 226 18.84 -7.03 1.75
N VAL A 227 18.11 -7.67 2.66
CA VAL A 227 17.49 -8.99 2.49
C VAL A 227 15.99 -8.84 2.36
N SER A 228 15.42 -9.22 1.21
CA SER A 228 13.97 -9.40 1.06
C SER A 228 13.60 -10.81 1.49
N TYR A 229 12.51 -10.96 2.23
CA TYR A 229 12.08 -12.25 2.74
C TYR A 229 10.54 -12.34 2.80
N ALA A 230 10.05 -13.57 2.85
CA ALA A 230 8.65 -13.86 3.12
C ALA A 230 8.51 -14.94 4.20
N ASN A 231 7.56 -14.73 5.10
CA ASN A 231 7.14 -15.73 6.08
C ASN A 231 6.23 -16.77 5.41
N THR A 232 6.10 -17.96 6.02
CA THR A 232 5.21 -19.00 5.52
C THR A 232 3.77 -18.51 5.38
N PHE A 233 3.13 -18.87 4.27
CA PHE A 233 1.72 -18.55 3.99
C PHE A 233 0.74 -19.52 4.63
N ASP A 234 1.24 -20.57 5.31
CA ASP A 234 0.44 -21.51 6.10
C ASP A 234 0.35 -21.03 7.55
N ILE A 235 -0.85 -20.64 7.96
CA ILE A 235 -1.11 -20.12 9.32
C ILE A 235 -0.78 -21.19 10.38
N ARG A 236 -1.06 -22.48 10.13
CA ARG A 236 -0.78 -23.55 11.09
C ARG A 236 0.72 -23.75 11.27
N LYS A 237 1.46 -23.82 10.15
CA LYS A 237 2.94 -23.91 10.16
C LYS A 237 3.55 -22.65 10.82
N TYR A 238 2.99 -21.46 10.56
CA TYR A 238 3.42 -20.22 11.22
C TYR A 238 3.27 -20.31 12.74
N ILE A 239 2.08 -20.69 13.24
CA ILE A 239 1.81 -20.84 14.66
C ILE A 239 2.73 -21.90 15.29
N GLU A 240 2.90 -23.05 14.64
CA GLU A 240 3.78 -24.12 15.11
C GLU A 240 5.23 -23.66 15.26
N LYS A 241 5.79 -23.03 14.21
CA LYS A 241 7.15 -22.49 14.24
C LYS A 241 7.34 -21.49 15.37
N MET A 242 6.45 -20.50 15.49
CA MET A 242 6.53 -19.49 16.53
C MET A 242 6.35 -20.08 17.93
N THR A 243 5.54 -21.12 18.08
CA THR A 243 5.37 -21.81 19.37
C THR A 243 6.66 -22.51 19.80
N LYS A 244 7.38 -23.11 18.86
CA LYS A 244 8.66 -23.80 19.07
C LYS A 244 9.88 -22.86 19.13
N GLY A 245 9.69 -21.53 18.99
CA GLY A 245 10.78 -20.56 18.92
C GLY A 245 11.59 -20.61 17.61
N ALA A 246 11.04 -21.22 16.56
CA ALA A 246 11.67 -21.32 15.25
C ALA A 246 11.25 -20.14 14.35
N SER A 247 12.13 -19.75 13.41
CA SER A 247 11.83 -18.68 12.45
C SER A 247 10.67 -19.06 11.53
N PRO A 248 9.69 -18.16 11.29
CA PRO A 248 8.58 -18.39 10.37
C PRO A 248 8.99 -18.26 8.90
N LEU A 249 10.26 -17.94 8.62
CA LEU A 249 10.80 -17.71 7.29
C LEU A 249 10.51 -18.87 6.34
N LEU A 250 10.00 -18.54 5.14
CA LEU A 250 9.80 -19.47 4.03
C LEU A 250 10.91 -19.32 3.00
N VAL A 251 11.19 -18.09 2.58
CA VAL A 251 12.16 -17.78 1.53
C VAL A 251 12.79 -16.41 1.77
N SER A 252 14.05 -16.27 1.38
CA SER A 252 14.74 -14.98 1.42
C SER A 252 15.70 -14.83 0.24
N ARG A 253 15.98 -13.56 -0.11
CA ARG A 253 16.93 -13.18 -1.15
C ARG A 253 17.78 -12.00 -0.69
N VAL A 254 19.09 -12.15 -0.74
CA VAL A 254 20.02 -11.04 -0.55
C VAL A 254 20.11 -10.22 -1.83
N PHE A 255 19.83 -8.93 -1.73
CA PHE A 255 19.94 -8.02 -2.86
C PHE A 255 21.39 -7.65 -3.12
N SER A 256 21.80 -7.65 -4.38
CA SER A 256 23.07 -7.05 -4.79
C SER A 256 23.04 -5.54 -4.51
N GLN A 257 24.22 -4.90 -4.42
CA GLN A 257 24.30 -3.44 -4.22
C GLN A 257 23.54 -2.68 -5.32
N LYS A 258 23.59 -3.15 -6.56
CA LYS A 258 22.84 -2.57 -7.67
C LYS A 258 21.33 -2.69 -7.47
N ASP A 259 20.85 -3.85 -7.01
CA ASP A 259 19.42 -4.06 -6.74
C ASP A 259 18.94 -3.16 -5.59
N ARG A 260 19.75 -3.01 -4.52
CA ARG A 260 19.44 -2.12 -3.38
C ARG A 260 19.29 -0.66 -3.82
N ILE A 261 20.24 -0.17 -4.63
CA ILE A 261 20.20 1.21 -5.15
C ILE A 261 18.96 1.43 -6.02
N ARG A 262 18.63 0.47 -6.90
CA ARG A 262 17.45 0.54 -7.77
C ARG A 262 16.16 0.44 -6.99
N TYR A 263 16.12 -0.38 -5.94
CA TYR A 263 14.99 -0.49 -5.04
C TYR A 263 14.71 0.85 -4.34
N ASP A 264 15.72 1.45 -3.71
CA ASP A 264 15.58 2.76 -3.07
C ASP A 264 15.17 3.85 -4.06
N PHE A 265 15.75 3.84 -5.27
CA PHE A 265 15.39 4.77 -6.32
C PHE A 265 13.91 4.65 -6.72
N LEU A 266 13.43 3.41 -6.92
CA LEU A 266 12.04 3.14 -7.27
C LEU A 266 11.08 3.60 -6.16
N MET A 267 11.36 3.20 -4.91
CA MET A 267 10.47 3.47 -3.78
C MET A 267 10.43 4.95 -3.41
N ARG A 268 11.58 5.62 -3.30
CA ARG A 268 11.62 7.04 -2.94
C ARG A 268 11.00 7.95 -3.99
N LEU A 269 11.22 7.68 -5.28
CA LEU A 269 10.55 8.46 -6.35
C LEU A 269 9.06 8.16 -6.47
N PHE A 270 8.58 7.09 -5.89
CA PHE A 270 7.15 6.90 -5.72
C PHE A 270 6.53 8.03 -4.90
N GLY A 271 7.24 8.57 -3.90
CA GLY A 271 6.91 9.83 -3.20
C GLY A 271 7.06 11.11 -4.04
N THR A 272 7.19 10.98 -5.39
CA THR A 272 7.24 12.05 -6.40
C THR A 272 8.52 12.90 -6.43
N ARG A 273 9.41 12.76 -5.46
CA ARG A 273 10.70 13.48 -5.37
C ARG A 273 11.77 12.61 -4.74
N LEU A 274 13.01 12.87 -5.10
CA LEU A 274 14.18 12.16 -4.58
C LEU A 274 15.34 13.12 -4.38
N ASN A 275 15.90 13.13 -3.17
CA ASN A 275 17.14 13.85 -2.88
C ASN A 275 18.36 12.96 -3.21
N LEU A 276 19.08 13.30 -4.27
CA LEU A 276 20.28 12.56 -4.69
C LEU A 276 21.41 12.64 -3.68
N ALA A 277 21.50 13.70 -2.87
CA ALA A 277 22.53 13.82 -1.84
C ALA A 277 22.35 12.79 -0.72
N GLU A 278 21.10 12.43 -0.38
CA GLU A 278 20.81 11.36 0.58
C GLU A 278 21.24 9.99 0.03
N LEU A 279 20.93 9.68 -1.22
CA LEU A 279 21.42 8.45 -1.84
C LEU A 279 22.95 8.43 -1.98
N GLN A 280 23.57 9.58 -2.31
CA GLN A 280 25.02 9.71 -2.37
C GLN A 280 25.66 9.44 -1.00
N LYS A 281 25.05 9.94 0.08
CA LYS A 281 25.50 9.66 1.46
C LYS A 281 25.39 8.17 1.79
N LYS A 282 24.30 7.52 1.38
CA LYS A 282 24.03 6.09 1.65
C LYS A 282 24.94 5.15 0.84
N TYR A 283 25.14 5.43 -0.45
CA TYR A 283 25.78 4.50 -1.40
C TYR A 283 27.17 4.93 -1.90
N GLY A 284 27.59 6.15 -1.60
CA GLY A 284 28.89 6.65 -2.01
C GLY A 284 29.12 6.52 -3.52
N ARG A 285 30.32 6.05 -3.91
CA ARG A 285 30.70 5.87 -5.33
C ARG A 285 29.80 4.87 -6.10
N SER A 286 29.13 3.97 -5.40
CA SER A 286 28.26 2.97 -6.03
C SER A 286 26.99 3.57 -6.64
N LEU A 287 26.60 4.80 -6.25
CA LEU A 287 25.47 5.50 -6.86
C LEU A 287 25.63 5.66 -8.38
N ARG A 288 26.88 5.64 -8.91
CA ARG A 288 27.13 5.64 -10.37
C ARG A 288 26.40 4.53 -11.14
N LEU A 289 26.08 3.43 -10.48
CA LEU A 289 25.32 2.32 -11.07
C LEU A 289 23.88 2.73 -11.45
N LEU A 290 23.37 3.82 -10.91
CA LEU A 290 22.03 4.35 -11.18
C LEU A 290 22.02 5.37 -12.34
N TRP A 291 23.16 5.92 -12.75
CA TRP A 291 23.19 6.96 -13.79
C TRP A 291 22.54 6.56 -15.11
N PRO A 292 22.68 5.32 -15.63
CA PRO A 292 21.97 4.91 -16.84
C PRO A 292 20.45 5.01 -16.69
N ASP A 293 19.92 4.59 -15.53
CA ASP A 293 18.49 4.64 -15.25
C ASP A 293 18.00 6.10 -15.15
N ILE A 294 18.72 6.96 -14.40
CA ILE A 294 18.44 8.40 -14.31
C ILE A 294 18.44 9.06 -15.68
N THR A 295 19.48 8.79 -16.49
CA THR A 295 19.60 9.38 -17.84
C THR A 295 18.45 8.95 -18.73
N ALA A 296 18.09 7.66 -18.74
CA ALA A 296 16.98 7.16 -19.55
C ALA A 296 15.65 7.84 -19.19
N PHE A 297 15.35 7.95 -17.90
CA PHE A 297 14.12 8.62 -17.45
C PHE A 297 14.14 10.13 -17.69
N PHE A 298 15.29 10.77 -17.57
CA PHE A 298 15.44 12.20 -17.90
C PHE A 298 15.18 12.46 -19.39
N LEU A 299 15.81 11.69 -20.27
CA LEU A 299 15.59 11.78 -21.74
C LEU A 299 14.13 11.48 -22.12
N ALA A 300 13.47 10.56 -21.38
CA ALA A 300 12.05 10.30 -21.55
C ALA A 300 11.15 11.42 -21.01
N GLY A 301 11.70 12.50 -20.44
CA GLY A 301 10.94 13.61 -19.85
C GLY A 301 10.26 13.26 -18.53
N GLY A 302 10.74 12.23 -17.81
CA GLY A 302 10.19 11.77 -16.55
C GLY A 302 10.54 12.68 -15.36
N PHE A 303 11.68 13.36 -15.42
CA PHE A 303 12.18 14.22 -14.34
C PHE A 303 12.34 15.67 -14.76
N SER A 304 12.17 16.57 -13.78
CA SER A 304 12.82 17.86 -13.72
C SER A 304 13.91 17.82 -12.64
N TRP A 305 15.07 18.40 -12.93
CA TRP A 305 16.21 18.43 -12.00
C TRP A 305 16.28 19.81 -11.32
N LYS A 306 16.18 19.79 -10.00
CA LYS A 306 16.41 20.97 -9.14
C LYS A 306 17.44 20.59 -8.08
N ASN A 307 18.73 20.59 -8.46
CA ASN A 307 19.85 20.10 -7.64
C ASN A 307 19.69 20.48 -6.16
N PRO A 308 19.75 19.53 -5.20
CA PRO A 308 20.04 18.10 -5.38
C PRO A 308 18.81 17.19 -5.65
N GLU A 309 17.63 17.75 -5.94
CA GLU A 309 16.37 17.01 -6.04
C GLU A 309 16.02 16.65 -7.50
N LEU A 310 15.60 15.40 -7.69
CA LEU A 310 14.84 14.95 -8.84
C LEU A 310 13.35 15.03 -8.51
N LEU A 311 12.58 15.70 -9.35
CA LEU A 311 11.13 15.82 -9.21
C LEU A 311 10.43 15.15 -10.38
N LEU A 312 9.42 14.31 -10.12
CA LEU A 312 8.63 13.73 -11.19
C LEU A 312 7.81 14.78 -11.92
N THR A 313 7.95 14.84 -13.24
CA THR A 313 7.06 15.63 -14.10
C THR A 313 5.66 15.01 -14.15
N LYS A 314 4.69 15.67 -14.78
CA LYS A 314 3.37 15.07 -15.05
C LYS A 314 3.49 13.73 -15.79
N ARG A 315 4.41 13.63 -16.76
CA ARG A 315 4.69 12.39 -17.50
C ARG A 315 5.39 11.37 -16.62
N GLY A 316 6.34 11.81 -15.80
CA GLY A 316 7.09 10.97 -14.87
C GLY A 316 6.21 10.33 -13.80
N ARG A 317 5.21 11.06 -13.26
CA ARG A 317 4.27 10.47 -12.31
C ARG A 317 3.51 9.29 -12.91
N TYR A 318 3.06 9.39 -14.17
CA TYR A 318 2.42 8.24 -14.81
C TYR A 318 3.41 7.09 -15.09
N PHE A 319 4.67 7.37 -15.44
CA PHE A 319 5.69 6.31 -15.51
C PHE A 319 5.83 5.57 -14.18
N TRP A 320 5.82 6.31 -13.07
CA TRP A 320 5.89 5.69 -11.75
C TRP A 320 4.64 4.89 -11.41
N VAL A 321 3.45 5.32 -11.81
CA VAL A 321 2.22 4.49 -11.69
C VAL A 321 2.41 3.15 -12.41
N VAL A 322 2.92 3.16 -13.64
CA VAL A 322 3.17 1.93 -14.40
C VAL A 322 4.22 1.05 -13.73
N LEU A 323 5.35 1.62 -13.30
CA LEU A 323 6.43 0.87 -12.64
C LEU A 323 5.94 0.23 -11.33
N MET A 324 5.22 0.98 -10.50
CA MET A 324 4.69 0.46 -9.25
C MET A 324 3.58 -0.58 -9.47
N ARG A 325 2.73 -0.39 -10.49
CA ARG A 325 1.77 -1.43 -10.91
C ARG A 325 2.48 -2.75 -11.22
N GLU A 326 3.50 -2.72 -12.06
CA GLU A 326 4.26 -3.93 -12.44
C GLU A 326 5.00 -4.52 -11.23
N PHE A 327 5.54 -3.66 -10.35
CA PHE A 327 6.15 -4.11 -9.10
C PHE A 327 5.14 -4.86 -8.23
N PHE A 328 3.95 -4.32 -7.98
CA PHE A 328 2.94 -4.97 -7.14
C PHE A 328 2.29 -6.20 -7.80
N ILE A 329 2.15 -6.20 -9.14
CA ILE A 329 1.78 -7.42 -9.87
C ILE A 329 2.82 -8.52 -9.62
N SER A 330 4.11 -8.19 -9.67
CA SER A 330 5.20 -9.12 -9.39
C SER A 330 5.17 -9.62 -7.93
N VAL A 331 4.88 -8.73 -6.97
CA VAL A 331 4.68 -9.12 -5.56
C VAL A 331 3.49 -10.06 -5.41
N ASN A 332 2.39 -9.81 -6.10
CA ASN A 332 1.22 -10.71 -6.06
C ASN A 332 1.53 -12.07 -6.69
N ASN A 333 2.22 -12.11 -7.82
CA ASN A 333 2.68 -13.37 -8.43
C ASN A 333 3.62 -14.15 -7.49
N PHE A 334 4.51 -13.45 -6.78
CA PHE A 334 5.39 -14.05 -5.78
C PHE A 334 4.60 -14.61 -4.58
N ARG A 335 3.57 -13.88 -4.11
CA ARG A 335 2.65 -14.39 -3.06
C ARG A 335 1.94 -15.66 -3.50
N ASP A 336 1.48 -15.72 -4.75
CA ASP A 336 0.80 -16.90 -5.30
C ASP A 336 1.78 -18.08 -5.39
N TYR A 337 3.00 -17.86 -5.88
CA TYR A 337 4.07 -18.87 -5.86
C TYR A 337 4.33 -19.40 -4.43
N CYS A 338 4.46 -18.52 -3.43
CA CYS A 338 4.68 -18.93 -2.04
C CYS A 338 3.50 -19.77 -1.49
N ARG A 339 2.25 -19.45 -1.87
CA ARG A 339 1.06 -20.24 -1.47
C ARG A 339 1.07 -21.63 -2.09
N GLU A 340 1.53 -21.76 -3.31
CA GLU A 340 1.66 -23.06 -3.99
C GLU A 340 2.71 -23.94 -3.32
N GLN A 341 3.86 -23.38 -2.91
CA GLN A 341 4.89 -24.13 -2.17
C GLN A 341 4.41 -24.67 -0.82
N VAL A 342 3.35 -24.12 -0.26
CA VAL A 342 2.77 -24.60 1.02
C VAL A 342 1.82 -25.79 0.81
N LYS A 343 1.29 -25.97 -0.41
CA LYS A 343 0.38 -27.08 -0.74
C LYS A 343 1.09 -28.37 -1.11
N MET A 344 2.37 -28.28 -1.40
CA MET A 344 3.27 -29.43 -1.60
C MET A 344 3.86 -29.91 -0.28
#